data_1b75da3906fe07e84b2492a3b61f6115
#
_entry.id   1b75da3906fe07e84b2492a3b61f6115
#
_cell.length_a   1.000
_cell.length_b   1.000
_cell.length_c   1.000
_cell.angle_alpha   90.00
_cell.angle_beta   90.00
_cell.angle_gamma   90.00
#
_symmetry.space_group_name_H-M   'P 1'
#
loop_
_entity.id
_entity.type
_entity.pdbx_description
1 polymer ?
#
loop_
_entity_poly.entity_id
_entity_poly.type
_entity_poly.pdbx_seq_one_letter_code
_entity_poly.pdbx_strand_id
1 'polypeptide(L)'
;WMGIAMALMAYSKYHGALVVLFIVLSNLRLLKNPKFYVACLLTLALIAPHLWWQYQHDWISFRYHLDGRTRDFEYSFVTEYLLNLFAIFNPFLFPVFLKGWWKTKGHTPVLRALNCISAGFILFFLASTTRGYVQPQWEIPATFGVIAVLYLFTQGRERLRRYIVRVGWITIALIALVRIEMIFNPLGLKFEVFDNRASYNEIAAAADGRPVIFDGSYTDAAKYGFYTGRTAYAQPSIRYRTSQYELKDDDDRMAGKPAILQVWDLSLIHISEPTRH
;
A
#
# COMPACT_ATOMS: atom_id res chain seq x y z
N TRP A 1 -1.74 -7.34 -26.22
CA TRP A 1 -1.85 -6.26 -25.22
C TRP A 1 -2.26 -6.79 -23.84
N MET A 2 -3.24 -7.70 -23.75
CA MET A 2 -3.76 -8.19 -22.46
C MET A 2 -2.66 -8.80 -21.57
N GLY A 3 -1.81 -9.68 -22.11
CA GLY A 3 -0.71 -10.27 -21.34
C GLY A 3 0.30 -9.24 -20.83
N ILE A 4 0.58 -8.20 -21.62
CA ILE A 4 1.44 -7.09 -21.20
C ILE A 4 0.79 -6.33 -20.02
N ALA A 5 -0.50 -6.00 -20.14
CA ALA A 5 -1.23 -5.31 -19.07
C ALA A 5 -1.26 -6.13 -17.76
N MET A 6 -1.47 -7.45 -17.86
CA MET A 6 -1.44 -8.35 -16.69
C MET A 6 -0.04 -8.40 -16.07
N ALA A 7 1.03 -8.43 -16.87
CA ALA A 7 2.41 -8.39 -16.37
C ALA A 7 2.71 -7.06 -15.67
N LEU A 8 2.32 -5.92 -16.26
CA LEU A 8 2.49 -4.60 -15.64
C LEU A 8 1.74 -4.49 -14.32
N MET A 9 0.53 -5.04 -14.23
CA MET A 9 -0.21 -5.10 -12.96
C MET A 9 0.53 -5.93 -11.91
N ALA A 10 1.09 -7.09 -12.29
CA ALA A 10 1.85 -7.95 -11.39
C ALA A 10 3.13 -7.26 -10.88
N TYR A 11 3.84 -6.54 -11.75
CA TYR A 11 5.00 -5.73 -11.37
C TYR A 11 4.65 -4.54 -10.47
N SER A 12 3.47 -3.94 -10.69
CA SER A 12 3.02 -2.83 -9.85
C SER A 12 2.66 -3.29 -8.45
N LYS A 13 1.95 -4.41 -8.34
CA LYS A 13 1.53 -4.98 -7.06
C LYS A 13 1.00 -6.40 -7.24
N TYR A 14 1.37 -7.32 -6.36
CA TYR A 14 0.88 -8.71 -6.41
C TYR A 14 -0.65 -8.83 -6.37
N HIS A 15 -1.34 -7.89 -5.71
CA HIS A 15 -2.81 -7.81 -5.73
C HIS A 15 -3.41 -7.61 -7.13
N GLY A 16 -2.59 -7.25 -8.14
CA GLY A 16 -3.01 -7.27 -9.54
C GLY A 16 -3.53 -8.63 -10.02
N ALA A 17 -3.05 -9.72 -9.43
CA ALA A 17 -3.56 -11.07 -9.70
C ALA A 17 -5.04 -11.22 -9.30
N LEU A 18 -5.48 -10.56 -8.23
CA LEU A 18 -6.89 -10.55 -7.80
C LEU A 18 -7.80 -9.87 -8.83
N VAL A 19 -7.31 -8.82 -9.49
CA VAL A 19 -8.07 -8.16 -10.58
C VAL A 19 -8.36 -9.15 -11.68
N VAL A 20 -7.35 -9.91 -12.12
CA VAL A 20 -7.50 -10.94 -13.15
C VAL A 20 -8.46 -12.05 -12.68
N LEU A 21 -8.30 -12.50 -11.43
CA LEU A 21 -9.18 -13.50 -10.83
C LEU A 21 -10.64 -13.05 -10.86
N PHE A 22 -10.94 -11.84 -10.41
CA PHE A 22 -12.31 -11.33 -10.35
C PHE A 22 -12.90 -11.04 -11.74
N ILE A 23 -12.08 -10.67 -12.74
CA ILE A 23 -12.51 -10.61 -14.13
C ILE A 23 -12.92 -11.99 -14.63
N VAL A 24 -12.13 -13.02 -14.37
CA VAL A 24 -12.44 -14.41 -14.77
C VAL A 24 -13.69 -14.90 -14.04
N LEU A 25 -13.81 -14.67 -12.74
CA LEU A 25 -15.01 -15.03 -11.97
C LEU A 25 -16.28 -14.32 -12.48
N SER A 26 -16.15 -13.09 -13.00
CA SER A 26 -17.28 -12.36 -13.62
C SER A 26 -17.77 -13.00 -14.91
N ASN A 27 -16.91 -13.75 -15.59
CA ASN A 27 -17.22 -14.40 -16.86
C ASN A 27 -16.34 -15.66 -17.10
N LEU A 28 -16.76 -16.78 -16.54
CA LEU A 28 -16.05 -18.05 -16.66
C LEU A 28 -15.89 -18.56 -18.09
N ARG A 29 -16.63 -17.98 -19.07
CA ARG A 29 -16.45 -18.32 -20.49
C ARG A 29 -15.06 -17.92 -21.00
N LEU A 30 -14.36 -17.00 -20.33
CA LEU A 30 -12.97 -16.63 -20.63
C LEU A 30 -12.03 -17.84 -20.56
N LEU A 31 -12.28 -18.78 -19.66
CA LEU A 31 -11.51 -20.02 -19.54
C LEU A 31 -11.65 -20.97 -20.74
N LYS A 32 -12.66 -20.77 -21.60
CA LYS A 32 -12.82 -21.52 -22.85
C LYS A 32 -12.12 -20.86 -24.04
N ASN A 33 -11.58 -19.65 -23.85
CA ASN A 33 -10.95 -18.89 -24.93
C ASN A 33 -9.44 -19.16 -24.97
N PRO A 34 -8.89 -19.77 -26.04
CA PRO A 34 -7.46 -20.04 -26.13
C PRO A 34 -6.59 -18.78 -26.08
N LYS A 35 -7.10 -17.63 -26.54
CA LYS A 35 -6.38 -16.35 -26.45
C LYS A 35 -6.13 -15.90 -25.02
N PHE A 36 -6.97 -16.32 -24.07
CA PHE A 36 -6.74 -16.07 -22.65
C PHE A 36 -5.47 -16.77 -22.16
N TYR A 37 -5.28 -18.03 -22.53
CA TYR A 37 -4.07 -18.78 -22.15
C TYR A 37 -2.81 -18.23 -22.81
N VAL A 38 -2.90 -17.77 -24.07
CA VAL A 38 -1.78 -17.06 -24.72
C VAL A 38 -1.41 -15.79 -23.95
N ALA A 39 -2.40 -15.04 -23.46
CA ALA A 39 -2.14 -13.87 -22.62
C ALA A 39 -1.51 -14.25 -21.27
N CYS A 40 -1.94 -15.35 -20.64
CA CYS A 40 -1.34 -15.87 -19.42
C CYS A 40 0.13 -16.30 -19.63
N LEU A 41 0.41 -17.03 -20.73
CA LEU A 41 1.77 -17.45 -21.07
C LEU A 41 2.69 -16.23 -21.32
N LEU A 42 2.20 -15.23 -22.05
CA LEU A 42 2.93 -13.98 -22.26
C LEU A 42 3.18 -13.27 -20.92
N THR A 43 2.19 -13.22 -20.03
CA THR A 43 2.35 -12.67 -18.68
C THR A 43 3.44 -13.39 -17.91
N LEU A 44 3.40 -14.73 -17.89
CA LEU A 44 4.40 -15.56 -17.20
C LEU A 44 5.81 -15.33 -17.76
N ALA A 45 5.94 -15.28 -19.10
CA ALA A 45 7.22 -14.98 -19.74
C ALA A 45 7.78 -13.61 -19.34
N LEU A 46 6.91 -12.59 -19.28
CA LEU A 46 7.32 -11.23 -18.90
C LEU A 46 7.68 -11.10 -17.41
N ILE A 47 7.01 -11.84 -16.51
CA ILE A 47 7.32 -11.79 -15.07
C ILE A 47 8.39 -12.82 -14.67
N ALA A 48 8.82 -13.71 -15.56
CA ALA A 48 9.82 -14.74 -15.28
C ALA A 48 11.13 -14.20 -14.68
N PRO A 49 11.70 -13.07 -15.14
CA PRO A 49 12.90 -12.50 -14.50
C PRO A 49 12.67 -12.14 -13.03
N HIS A 50 11.49 -11.62 -12.68
CA HIS A 50 11.14 -11.32 -11.30
C HIS A 50 10.95 -12.60 -10.47
N LEU A 51 10.31 -13.63 -11.02
CA LEU A 51 10.15 -14.92 -10.33
C LEU A 51 11.51 -15.57 -10.10
N TRP A 52 12.41 -15.48 -11.07
CA TRP A 52 13.79 -15.94 -10.92
C TRP A 52 14.53 -15.21 -9.81
N TRP A 53 14.43 -13.89 -9.76
CA TRP A 53 14.98 -13.09 -8.68
C TRP A 53 14.40 -13.48 -7.30
N GLN A 54 13.08 -13.67 -7.20
CA GLN A 54 12.43 -14.15 -5.98
C GLN A 54 12.97 -15.52 -5.55
N TYR A 55 13.17 -16.42 -6.51
CA TYR A 55 13.76 -17.74 -6.22
C TYR A 55 15.17 -17.63 -5.65
N GLN A 56 16.02 -16.77 -6.22
CA GLN A 56 17.38 -16.53 -5.73
C GLN A 56 17.43 -15.88 -4.35
N HIS A 57 16.35 -15.20 -3.94
CA HIS A 57 16.24 -14.52 -2.64
C HIS A 57 15.21 -15.20 -1.72
N ASP A 58 15.12 -16.52 -1.77
CA ASP A 58 14.29 -17.35 -0.88
C ASP A 58 12.81 -16.95 -0.80
N TRP A 59 12.26 -16.44 -1.91
CA TRP A 59 10.86 -16.01 -1.99
C TRP A 59 10.48 -14.95 -0.95
N ILE A 60 11.40 -14.06 -0.63
CA ILE A 60 11.31 -13.10 0.46
C ILE A 60 9.97 -12.33 0.49
N SER A 61 9.49 -11.87 -0.68
CA SER A 61 8.23 -11.12 -0.74
C SER A 61 7.01 -12.01 -0.51
N PHE A 62 7.03 -13.24 -1.00
CA PHE A 62 5.92 -14.19 -0.78
C PHE A 62 5.87 -14.66 0.67
N ARG A 63 7.00 -15.02 1.26
CA ARG A 63 7.10 -15.38 2.69
C ARG A 63 6.58 -14.26 3.57
N TYR A 64 6.96 -13.01 3.28
CA TYR A 64 6.46 -11.87 4.03
C TYR A 64 4.92 -11.76 3.99
N HIS A 65 4.30 -12.00 2.84
CA HIS A 65 2.84 -11.90 2.71
C HIS A 65 2.10 -13.10 3.29
N LEU A 66 2.72 -14.28 3.32
CA LEU A 66 2.11 -15.51 3.82
C LEU A 66 2.29 -15.67 5.33
N ASP A 67 3.50 -15.43 5.84
CA ASP A 67 3.88 -15.76 7.22
C ASP A 67 4.18 -14.49 8.05
N GLY A 68 4.86 -13.51 7.46
CA GLY A 68 5.40 -12.35 8.19
C GLY A 68 4.37 -11.31 8.60
N ARG A 69 3.12 -11.42 8.18
CA ARG A 69 2.04 -10.47 8.51
C ARG A 69 0.95 -11.05 9.40
N THR A 70 0.99 -12.33 9.68
CA THR A 70 -0.02 -12.97 10.54
C THR A 70 0.14 -12.45 11.96
N ARG A 71 -0.92 -11.88 12.50
CA ARG A 71 -1.06 -11.45 13.90
C ARG A 71 -2.25 -12.14 14.53
N ASP A 72 -2.28 -12.18 15.83
CA ASP A 72 -3.46 -12.62 16.55
C ASP A 72 -4.66 -11.75 16.15
N PHE A 73 -5.82 -12.39 16.06
CA PHE A 73 -7.03 -11.69 15.63
C PHE A 73 -7.46 -10.65 16.68
N GLU A 74 -7.69 -9.43 16.20
CA GLU A 74 -8.27 -8.35 16.98
C GLU A 74 -9.51 -7.81 16.28
N TYR A 75 -10.59 -7.58 17.04
CA TYR A 75 -11.80 -6.94 16.50
C TYR A 75 -11.56 -5.54 15.94
N SER A 76 -10.54 -4.86 16.43
CA SER A 76 -10.07 -3.56 15.94
C SER A 76 -9.77 -3.59 14.44
N PHE A 77 -9.15 -4.65 13.91
CA PHE A 77 -8.83 -4.78 12.49
C PHE A 77 -10.07 -4.75 11.59
N VAL A 78 -11.17 -5.36 12.04
CA VAL A 78 -12.45 -5.34 11.31
C VAL A 78 -13.09 -3.95 11.36
N THR A 79 -13.15 -3.35 12.55
CA THR A 79 -13.75 -2.02 12.71
C THR A 79 -12.97 -0.94 11.99
N GLU A 80 -11.65 -0.95 12.06
CA GLU A 80 -10.78 -0.04 11.32
C GLU A 80 -10.93 -0.22 9.80
N TYR A 81 -10.99 -1.46 9.34
CA TYR A 81 -11.22 -1.73 7.92
C TYR A 81 -12.54 -1.14 7.43
N LEU A 82 -13.64 -1.37 8.15
CA LEU A 82 -14.96 -0.85 7.78
C LEU A 82 -15.00 0.69 7.81
N LEU A 83 -14.38 1.31 8.80
CA LEU A 83 -14.27 2.77 8.89
C LEU A 83 -13.43 3.33 7.73
N ASN A 84 -12.31 2.70 7.43
CA ASN A 84 -11.46 3.07 6.29
C ASN A 84 -12.18 2.91 4.96
N LEU A 85 -12.90 1.80 4.77
CA LEU A 85 -13.70 1.55 3.56
C LEU A 85 -14.75 2.65 3.38
N PHE A 86 -15.44 3.01 4.46
CA PHE A 86 -16.44 4.06 4.46
C PHE A 86 -15.82 5.43 4.12
N ALA A 87 -14.63 5.73 4.66
CA ALA A 87 -13.89 6.96 4.37
C ALA A 87 -13.40 7.02 2.91
N ILE A 88 -12.83 5.91 2.38
CA ILE A 88 -12.32 5.83 1.00
C ILE A 88 -13.43 6.08 -0.02
N PHE A 89 -14.60 5.45 0.17
CA PHE A 89 -15.73 5.61 -0.74
C PHE A 89 -16.56 6.87 -0.49
N ASN A 90 -16.08 7.75 0.35
CA ASN A 90 -16.75 8.97 0.77
C ASN A 90 -18.09 8.71 1.48
N PRO A 91 -18.21 9.02 2.80
CA PRO A 91 -19.39 8.71 3.59
C PRO A 91 -20.71 9.20 2.99
N PHE A 92 -20.67 10.36 2.32
CA PHE A 92 -21.85 10.99 1.72
C PHE A 92 -22.23 10.35 0.37
N LEU A 93 -21.27 9.73 -0.34
CA LEU A 93 -21.50 9.05 -1.61
C LEU A 93 -21.77 7.57 -1.44
N PHE A 94 -21.36 6.98 -0.33
CA PHE A 94 -21.51 5.55 -0.08
C PHE A 94 -22.97 5.04 -0.18
N PRO A 95 -23.98 5.70 0.42
CA PRO A 95 -25.38 5.30 0.23
C PRO A 95 -25.88 5.37 -1.22
N VAL A 96 -25.37 6.39 -1.96
CA VAL A 96 -25.68 6.53 -3.39
C VAL A 96 -25.07 5.40 -4.20
N PHE A 97 -23.84 5.03 -3.87
CA PHE A 97 -23.15 3.88 -4.47
C PHE A 97 -23.94 2.58 -4.23
N LEU A 98 -24.28 2.26 -3.00
CA LEU A 98 -25.02 1.04 -2.67
C LEU A 98 -26.36 0.95 -3.43
N LYS A 99 -27.11 2.06 -3.48
CA LYS A 99 -28.36 2.13 -4.24
C LYS A 99 -28.13 2.00 -5.74
N GLY A 100 -27.08 2.64 -6.25
CA GLY A 100 -26.67 2.56 -7.65
C GLY A 100 -26.26 1.13 -8.02
N TRP A 101 -25.44 0.51 -7.21
CA TRP A 101 -24.95 -0.85 -7.41
C TRP A 101 -26.11 -1.86 -7.51
N TRP A 102 -27.07 -1.74 -6.60
CA TRP A 102 -28.27 -2.59 -6.63
C TRP A 102 -29.09 -2.42 -7.91
N LYS A 103 -29.18 -1.19 -8.45
CA LYS A 103 -30.01 -0.87 -9.63
C LYS A 103 -29.31 -1.06 -10.97
N THR A 104 -27.97 -0.99 -11.01
CA THR A 104 -27.18 -1.07 -12.25
C THR A 104 -26.51 -2.42 -12.47
N LYS A 105 -26.93 -3.45 -11.73
CA LYS A 105 -26.32 -4.80 -11.74
C LYS A 105 -25.97 -5.26 -13.17
N GLY A 106 -24.70 -5.25 -13.49
CA GLY A 106 -24.07 -6.08 -14.52
C GLY A 106 -24.68 -6.11 -15.91
N HIS A 107 -25.33 -5.04 -16.38
CA HIS A 107 -25.96 -4.98 -17.70
C HIS A 107 -25.00 -5.23 -18.87
N THR A 108 -23.72 -4.93 -18.70
CA THR A 108 -22.68 -5.23 -19.69
C THR A 108 -21.60 -6.12 -19.11
N PRO A 109 -20.88 -6.90 -19.92
CA PRO A 109 -19.76 -7.72 -19.41
C PRO A 109 -18.69 -6.89 -18.67
N VAL A 110 -18.41 -5.67 -19.15
CA VAL A 110 -17.44 -4.77 -18.52
C VAL A 110 -17.93 -4.32 -17.15
N LEU A 111 -19.18 -3.87 -17.03
CA LEU A 111 -19.74 -3.45 -15.74
C LEU A 111 -19.79 -4.61 -14.74
N ARG A 112 -20.12 -5.81 -15.21
CA ARG A 112 -20.10 -7.01 -14.39
C ARG A 112 -18.70 -7.32 -13.87
N ALA A 113 -17.66 -7.20 -14.71
CA ALA A 113 -16.27 -7.37 -14.31
C ALA A 113 -15.86 -6.32 -13.28
N LEU A 114 -16.17 -5.05 -13.50
CA LEU A 114 -15.88 -3.96 -12.56
C LEU A 114 -16.58 -4.16 -11.21
N ASN A 115 -17.85 -4.56 -11.22
CA ASN A 115 -18.60 -4.87 -10.00
C ASN A 115 -18.02 -6.08 -9.26
N CYS A 116 -17.58 -7.11 -10.00
CA CYS A 116 -16.95 -8.29 -9.43
C CYS A 116 -15.58 -7.93 -8.80
N ILE A 117 -14.80 -7.06 -9.45
CA ILE A 117 -13.55 -6.54 -8.87
C ILE A 117 -13.85 -5.79 -7.57
N SER A 118 -14.80 -4.84 -7.56
CA SER A 118 -15.14 -4.07 -6.38
C SER A 118 -15.59 -4.96 -5.21
N ALA A 119 -16.56 -5.83 -5.46
CA ALA A 119 -17.05 -6.75 -4.44
C ALA A 119 -15.96 -7.74 -3.99
N GLY A 120 -15.18 -8.25 -4.94
CA GLY A 120 -14.12 -9.20 -4.68
C GLY A 120 -13.00 -8.62 -3.81
N PHE A 121 -12.55 -7.39 -4.08
CA PHE A 121 -11.56 -6.72 -3.25
C PHE A 121 -12.09 -6.45 -1.85
N ILE A 122 -13.29 -5.88 -1.74
CA ILE A 122 -13.91 -5.61 -0.43
C ILE A 122 -14.03 -6.90 0.40
N LEU A 123 -14.55 -7.98 -0.18
CA LEU A 123 -14.72 -9.24 0.53
C LEU A 123 -13.40 -9.93 0.85
N PHE A 124 -12.44 -9.89 -0.07
CA PHE A 124 -11.11 -10.47 0.13
C PHE A 124 -10.37 -9.78 1.29
N PHE A 125 -10.37 -8.44 1.32
CA PHE A 125 -9.70 -7.71 2.38
C PHE A 125 -10.47 -7.72 3.68
N LEU A 126 -11.79 -7.77 3.65
CA LEU A 126 -12.58 -8.05 4.86
C LEU A 126 -12.19 -9.42 5.47
N ALA A 127 -12.08 -10.46 4.66
CA ALA A 127 -11.59 -11.75 5.14
C ALA A 127 -10.13 -11.67 5.62
N SER A 128 -9.30 -10.83 5.00
CA SER A 128 -7.89 -10.65 5.39
C SER A 128 -7.72 -9.98 6.75
N THR A 129 -8.73 -9.26 7.26
CA THR A 129 -8.70 -8.69 8.63
C THR A 129 -8.59 -9.75 9.72
N THR A 130 -8.95 -11.00 9.44
CA THR A 130 -8.76 -12.11 10.38
C THR A 130 -7.29 -12.47 10.61
N ARG A 131 -6.39 -11.98 9.75
CA ARG A 131 -4.95 -12.24 9.81
C ARG A 131 -4.12 -11.00 10.17
N GLY A 132 -4.74 -9.84 10.27
CA GLY A 132 -4.09 -8.60 10.65
C GLY A 132 -4.68 -7.35 9.99
N TYR A 133 -4.04 -6.23 10.24
CA TYR A 133 -4.45 -4.92 9.74
C TYR A 133 -4.38 -4.84 8.19
N VAL A 134 -5.44 -4.33 7.59
CA VAL A 134 -5.55 -4.08 6.15
C VAL A 134 -5.33 -2.59 5.87
N GLN A 135 -4.35 -2.30 5.03
CA GLN A 135 -4.04 -0.91 4.67
C GLN A 135 -5.08 -0.35 3.69
N PRO A 136 -5.61 0.88 3.93
CA PRO A 136 -6.69 1.48 3.13
C PRO A 136 -6.42 1.54 1.63
N GLN A 137 -5.18 1.83 1.22
CA GLN A 137 -4.80 1.95 -0.19
C GLN A 137 -4.86 0.63 -0.99
N TRP A 138 -5.11 -0.50 -0.35
CA TRP A 138 -5.26 -1.77 -1.06
C TRP A 138 -6.62 -1.90 -1.75
N GLU A 139 -7.59 -1.09 -1.34
CA GLU A 139 -8.92 -1.02 -1.93
C GLU A 139 -9.01 -0.18 -3.22
N ILE A 140 -7.92 0.44 -3.67
CA ILE A 140 -7.93 1.27 -4.89
C ILE A 140 -8.57 0.57 -6.09
N PRO A 141 -8.32 -0.73 -6.39
CA PRO A 141 -8.96 -1.38 -7.51
C PRO A 141 -10.49 -1.47 -7.41
N ALA A 142 -11.05 -1.48 -6.20
CA ALA A 142 -12.50 -1.48 -6.00
C ALA A 142 -13.15 -0.16 -6.45
N THR A 143 -12.42 0.96 -6.44
CA THR A 143 -12.94 2.28 -6.80
C THR A 143 -13.38 2.37 -8.25
N PHE A 144 -12.80 1.61 -9.16
CA PHE A 144 -13.19 1.62 -10.58
C PHE A 144 -14.64 1.20 -10.80
N GLY A 145 -15.09 0.15 -10.11
CA GLY A 145 -16.49 -0.26 -10.19
C GLY A 145 -17.43 0.73 -9.50
N VAL A 146 -16.99 1.31 -8.37
CA VAL A 146 -17.76 2.36 -7.68
C VAL A 146 -17.99 3.56 -8.58
N ILE A 147 -16.94 4.05 -9.26
CA ILE A 147 -17.04 5.19 -10.20
C ILE A 147 -17.97 4.85 -11.37
N ALA A 148 -17.81 3.66 -11.97
CA ALA A 148 -18.66 3.22 -13.07
C ALA A 148 -20.15 3.15 -12.66
N VAL A 149 -20.44 2.60 -11.49
CA VAL A 149 -21.80 2.52 -10.95
C VAL A 149 -22.37 3.92 -10.70
N LEU A 150 -21.62 4.80 -10.04
CA LEU A 150 -22.06 6.17 -9.76
C LEU A 150 -22.34 6.92 -11.07
N TYR A 151 -21.46 6.81 -12.06
CA TYR A 151 -21.64 7.41 -13.37
C TYR A 151 -22.92 6.94 -14.04
N LEU A 152 -23.13 5.64 -14.16
CA LEU A 152 -24.31 5.06 -14.81
C LEU A 152 -25.59 5.37 -14.04
N PHE A 153 -25.53 5.30 -12.71
CA PHE A 153 -26.69 5.57 -11.87
C PHE A 153 -27.15 7.03 -11.93
N THR A 154 -26.26 7.95 -12.26
CA THR A 154 -26.59 9.39 -12.42
C THR A 154 -27.16 9.77 -13.78
N GLN A 155 -27.08 8.89 -14.78
CA GLN A 155 -27.63 9.18 -16.10
C GLN A 155 -29.13 9.49 -16.01
N GLY A 156 -29.54 10.63 -16.58
CA GLY A 156 -30.93 11.13 -16.50
C GLY A 156 -31.37 11.62 -15.11
N ARG A 157 -30.47 11.72 -14.13
CA ARG A 157 -30.76 12.17 -12.74
C ARG A 157 -29.96 13.42 -12.39
N GLU A 158 -30.31 14.55 -12.99
CA GLU A 158 -29.57 15.81 -12.83
C GLU A 158 -29.40 16.28 -11.38
N ARG A 159 -30.41 16.10 -10.53
CA ARG A 159 -30.30 16.45 -9.09
C ARG A 159 -29.24 15.61 -8.38
N LEU A 160 -29.19 14.31 -8.69
CA LEU A 160 -28.21 13.40 -8.09
C LEU A 160 -26.80 13.69 -8.62
N ARG A 161 -26.65 13.97 -9.92
CA ARG A 161 -25.38 14.37 -10.52
C ARG A 161 -24.83 15.64 -9.85
N ARG A 162 -25.67 16.67 -9.69
CA ARG A 162 -25.26 17.90 -8.99
C ARG A 162 -24.88 17.65 -7.54
N TYR A 163 -25.57 16.76 -6.84
CA TYR A 163 -25.21 16.35 -5.49
C TYR A 163 -23.83 15.72 -5.45
N ILE A 164 -23.54 14.72 -6.30
CA ILE A 164 -22.23 14.03 -6.34
C ILE A 164 -21.11 15.02 -6.68
N VAL A 165 -21.30 15.89 -7.67
CA VAL A 165 -20.30 16.90 -8.05
C VAL A 165 -20.03 17.85 -6.88
N ARG A 166 -21.07 18.33 -6.19
CA ARG A 166 -20.93 19.23 -5.04
C ARG A 166 -20.17 18.55 -3.90
N VAL A 167 -20.55 17.32 -3.52
CA VAL A 167 -19.85 16.53 -2.49
C VAL A 167 -18.40 16.30 -2.91
N GLY A 168 -18.15 15.97 -4.18
CA GLY A 168 -16.80 15.78 -4.71
C GLY A 168 -15.93 17.03 -4.53
N TRP A 169 -16.43 18.21 -4.91
CA TRP A 169 -15.68 19.46 -4.72
C TRP A 169 -15.41 19.80 -3.26
N ILE A 170 -16.39 19.58 -2.36
CA ILE A 170 -16.20 19.76 -0.93
C ILE A 170 -15.10 18.82 -0.42
N THR A 171 -15.14 17.56 -0.83
CA THR A 171 -14.13 16.57 -0.43
C THR A 171 -12.73 16.96 -0.94
N ILE A 172 -12.61 17.39 -2.20
CA ILE A 172 -11.34 17.85 -2.76
C ILE A 172 -10.82 19.06 -1.98
N ALA A 173 -11.69 20.04 -1.68
CA ALA A 173 -11.30 21.21 -0.90
C ALA A 173 -10.81 20.83 0.51
N LEU A 174 -11.50 19.93 1.20
CA LEU A 174 -11.08 19.45 2.52
C LEU A 174 -9.73 18.73 2.46
N ILE A 175 -9.53 17.85 1.47
CA ILE A 175 -8.25 17.16 1.28
C ILE A 175 -7.14 18.17 0.98
N ALA A 176 -7.41 19.17 0.14
CA ALA A 176 -6.44 20.22 -0.18
C ALA A 176 -6.05 21.03 1.08
N LEU A 177 -7.02 21.40 1.92
CA LEU A 177 -6.76 22.10 3.19
C LEU A 177 -5.89 21.26 4.13
N VAL A 178 -6.19 19.96 4.28
CA VAL A 178 -5.35 19.05 5.08
C VAL A 178 -3.93 18.96 4.50
N ARG A 179 -3.79 18.88 3.17
CA ARG A 179 -2.47 18.84 2.52
C ARG A 179 -1.71 20.16 2.69
N ILE A 180 -2.38 21.30 2.61
CA ILE A 180 -1.77 22.61 2.86
C ILE A 180 -1.27 22.68 4.32
N GLU A 181 -2.08 22.23 5.27
CA GLU A 181 -1.66 22.15 6.67
C GLU A 181 -0.45 21.23 6.85
N MET A 182 -0.47 20.04 6.23
CA MET A 182 0.66 19.10 6.28
C MET A 182 1.96 19.65 5.68
N ILE A 183 1.89 20.57 4.71
CA ILE A 183 3.08 21.11 4.03
C ILE A 183 3.57 22.40 4.70
N PHE A 184 2.67 23.30 5.04
CA PHE A 184 2.98 24.66 5.48
C PHE A 184 2.72 24.91 6.95
N ASN A 185 1.95 24.03 7.61
CA ASN A 185 1.56 24.12 9.04
C ASN A 185 1.00 25.50 9.49
N PRO A 186 0.10 26.14 8.72
CA PRO A 186 -0.41 27.46 9.05
C PRO A 186 -1.24 27.49 10.34
N LEU A 187 -1.88 26.38 10.72
CA LEU A 187 -2.69 26.27 11.94
C LEU A 187 -1.88 25.73 13.14
N GLY A 188 -0.63 25.32 12.93
CA GLY A 188 0.21 24.74 13.97
C GLY A 188 -0.23 23.35 14.44
N LEU A 189 -1.00 22.62 13.62
CA LEU A 189 -1.38 21.25 13.93
C LEU A 189 -0.15 20.35 13.81
N LYS A 190 0.13 19.59 14.88
CA LYS A 190 1.27 18.67 14.91
C LYS A 190 0.96 17.40 14.11
N PHE A 191 1.27 17.40 12.83
CA PHE A 191 1.31 16.16 12.04
C PHE A 191 2.71 15.56 12.12
N GLU A 192 2.79 14.27 12.25
CA GLU A 192 4.04 13.49 12.33
C GLU A 192 5.06 13.84 11.22
N VAL A 193 4.57 14.21 10.02
CA VAL A 193 5.41 14.60 8.87
C VAL A 193 6.33 15.78 9.16
N PHE A 194 5.87 16.78 9.95
CA PHE A 194 6.65 17.99 10.27
C PHE A 194 7.70 17.73 11.33
N ASP A 195 7.31 17.04 12.40
CA ASP A 195 8.20 16.73 13.51
C ASP A 195 9.39 15.89 13.03
N ASN A 196 9.15 14.94 12.14
CA ASN A 196 10.20 14.10 11.55
C ASN A 196 11.22 14.90 10.73
N ARG A 197 10.81 15.90 9.94
CA ARG A 197 11.74 16.68 9.11
C ARG A 197 12.77 17.46 9.95
N ALA A 198 12.31 18.13 11.00
CA ALA A 198 13.18 18.86 11.92
C ALA A 198 14.18 17.91 12.58
N SER A 199 13.69 16.80 13.11
CA SER A 199 14.49 15.76 13.78
C SER A 199 15.56 15.17 12.85
N TYR A 200 15.22 14.85 11.59
CA TYR A 200 16.22 14.34 10.64
C TYR A 200 17.29 15.37 10.27
N ASN A 201 16.95 16.65 10.21
CA ASN A 201 17.92 17.71 9.99
C ASN A 201 18.85 17.88 11.20
N GLU A 202 18.36 17.74 12.42
CA GLU A 202 19.16 17.74 13.64
C GLU A 202 20.14 16.55 13.67
N ILE A 203 19.67 15.35 13.34
CA ILE A 203 20.51 14.15 13.20
C ILE A 203 21.59 14.39 12.14
N ALA A 204 21.23 14.99 11.00
CA ALA A 204 22.18 15.28 9.95
C ALA A 204 23.25 16.31 10.36
N ALA A 205 22.87 17.32 11.14
CA ALA A 205 23.80 18.29 11.72
C ALA A 205 24.76 17.63 12.72
N ALA A 206 24.21 16.83 13.64
CA ALA A 206 25.01 16.09 14.63
C ALA A 206 25.95 15.05 13.99
N ALA A 207 25.55 14.50 12.84
CA ALA A 207 26.34 13.50 12.13
C ALA A 207 27.64 14.07 11.53
N ASP A 208 27.68 15.38 11.25
CA ASP A 208 28.87 16.06 10.72
C ASP A 208 29.52 15.33 9.53
N GLY A 209 28.71 14.98 8.55
CA GLY A 209 29.13 14.24 7.35
C GLY A 209 29.37 12.74 7.52
N ARG A 210 29.31 12.22 8.74
CA ARG A 210 29.41 10.77 9.01
C ARG A 210 28.16 10.04 8.54
N PRO A 211 28.27 8.79 8.09
CA PRO A 211 27.10 7.95 7.78
C PRO A 211 26.21 7.76 9.01
N VAL A 212 24.88 7.73 8.77
CA VAL A 212 23.89 7.48 9.82
C VAL A 212 23.28 6.10 9.59
N ILE A 213 23.28 5.29 10.63
CA ILE A 213 22.70 3.95 10.67
C ILE A 213 21.47 4.01 11.58
N PHE A 214 20.33 3.58 11.08
CA PHE A 214 19.08 3.48 11.85
C PHE A 214 18.90 2.05 12.35
N ASP A 215 18.72 1.87 13.66
CA ASP A 215 18.48 0.57 14.26
C ASP A 215 17.07 0.08 13.93
N GLY A 216 17.00 -1.01 13.15
CA GLY A 216 15.78 -1.72 12.84
C GLY A 216 14.72 -0.95 12.03
N SER A 217 15.02 0.25 11.52
CA SER A 217 14.04 1.07 10.82
C SER A 217 14.48 1.50 9.41
N TYR A 218 14.16 0.68 8.42
CA TYR A 218 14.35 1.07 7.01
C TYR A 218 13.50 2.30 6.63
N THR A 219 12.38 2.51 7.32
CA THR A 219 11.49 3.66 7.09
C THR A 219 12.17 4.97 7.48
N ASP A 220 12.86 4.99 8.63
CA ASP A 220 13.56 6.18 9.10
C ASP A 220 14.81 6.44 8.28
N ALA A 221 15.55 5.40 7.89
CA ALA A 221 16.65 5.54 6.95
C ALA A 221 16.19 6.15 5.61
N ALA A 222 15.05 5.69 5.08
CA ALA A 222 14.47 6.24 3.85
C ALA A 222 13.99 7.70 4.01
N LYS A 223 13.31 8.02 5.12
CA LYS A 223 12.88 9.39 5.44
C LYS A 223 14.07 10.32 5.61
N TYR A 224 15.10 9.90 6.36
CA TYR A 224 16.32 10.66 6.51
C TYR A 224 16.96 10.99 5.16
N GLY A 225 17.12 9.97 4.30
CA GLY A 225 17.65 10.17 2.95
C GLY A 225 16.80 11.13 2.12
N PHE A 226 15.48 11.04 2.22
CA PHE A 226 14.55 11.92 1.51
C PHE A 226 14.63 13.38 1.97
N TYR A 227 14.63 13.63 3.29
CA TYR A 227 14.60 14.98 3.82
C TYR A 227 15.97 15.68 3.80
N THR A 228 17.06 14.93 3.96
CA THR A 228 18.41 15.51 4.09
C THR A 228 19.25 15.42 2.81
N GLY A 229 18.84 14.59 1.84
CA GLY A 229 19.62 14.28 0.64
C GLY A 229 20.89 13.45 0.94
N ARG A 230 21.05 12.94 2.17
CA ARG A 230 22.22 12.17 2.59
C ARG A 230 21.96 10.68 2.56
N THR A 231 23.00 9.87 2.36
CA THR A 231 22.90 8.41 2.42
C THR A 231 22.70 7.97 3.87
N ALA A 232 21.73 7.11 4.10
CA ALA A 232 21.49 6.44 5.35
C ALA A 232 21.50 4.92 5.18
N TYR A 233 21.74 4.23 6.27
CA TYR A 233 21.76 2.77 6.35
C TYR A 233 20.73 2.33 7.40
N ALA A 234 20.18 1.16 7.22
CA ALA A 234 19.35 0.52 8.26
C ALA A 234 20.03 -0.75 8.71
N GLN A 235 20.24 -0.88 10.02
CA GLN A 235 20.79 -2.10 10.57
C GLN A 235 19.72 -3.20 10.54
N PRO A 236 20.07 -4.45 10.16
CA PRO A 236 19.15 -5.57 10.22
C PRO A 236 18.63 -5.74 11.66
N SER A 237 17.33 -5.86 11.81
CA SER A 237 16.72 -6.15 13.10
C SER A 237 16.14 -7.55 13.11
N ILE A 238 16.43 -8.32 14.14
CA ILE A 238 15.80 -9.62 14.38
C ILE A 238 14.27 -9.49 14.49
N ARG A 239 13.79 -8.30 14.84
CA ARG A 239 12.36 -8.01 15.05
C ARG A 239 11.66 -7.48 13.82
N TYR A 240 12.39 -7.20 12.74
CA TYR A 240 11.82 -6.55 11.55
C TYR A 240 12.11 -7.37 10.29
N ARG A 241 11.27 -7.17 9.27
CA ARG A 241 11.44 -7.86 7.99
C ARG A 241 12.69 -7.40 7.27
N THR A 242 13.31 -8.28 6.50
CA THR A 242 14.36 -7.94 5.55
C THR A 242 13.88 -6.85 4.59
N SER A 243 14.66 -5.83 4.43
CA SER A 243 14.38 -4.66 3.60
C SER A 243 15.37 -4.56 2.43
N GLN A 244 15.20 -3.55 1.59
CA GLN A 244 16.16 -3.26 0.52
C GLN A 244 17.58 -2.92 1.03
N TYR A 245 17.71 -2.50 2.28
CA TYR A 245 19.02 -2.14 2.85
C TYR A 245 19.87 -3.40 3.07
N GLU A 246 19.29 -4.47 3.57
CA GLU A 246 20.00 -5.74 3.74
C GLU A 246 20.26 -6.46 2.41
N LEU A 247 19.42 -6.21 1.38
CA LEU A 247 19.60 -6.79 0.05
C LEU A 247 20.69 -6.11 -0.78
N LYS A 248 21.16 -4.91 -0.37
CA LYS A 248 22.19 -4.16 -1.11
C LYS A 248 23.61 -4.46 -0.73
N ASP A 249 23.84 -5.25 0.31
CA ASP A 249 25.18 -5.63 0.80
C ASP A 249 26.11 -4.41 1.01
N ASP A 250 25.53 -3.36 1.62
CA ASP A 250 26.26 -2.11 1.88
C ASP A 250 27.12 -2.20 3.16
N ASP A 251 27.06 -3.31 3.90
CA ASP A 251 27.78 -3.53 5.17
C ASP A 251 29.29 -3.46 4.97
N ASP A 252 29.81 -4.06 3.91
CA ASP A 252 31.24 -4.02 3.59
C ASP A 252 31.74 -2.59 3.29
N ARG A 253 30.89 -1.72 2.78
CA ARG A 253 31.22 -0.31 2.51
C ARG A 253 31.35 0.50 3.78
N MET A 254 30.73 0.04 4.86
CA MET A 254 30.71 0.72 6.16
C MET A 254 31.74 0.15 7.15
N ALA A 255 32.25 -1.04 6.89
CA ALA A 255 33.20 -1.70 7.75
C ALA A 255 34.42 -0.80 8.04
N GLY A 256 34.73 -0.60 9.33
CA GLY A 256 35.85 0.20 9.80
C GLY A 256 35.71 1.71 9.67
N LYS A 257 34.54 2.23 9.27
CA LYS A 257 34.28 3.68 9.21
C LYS A 257 33.51 4.15 10.45
N PRO A 258 33.84 5.32 11.00
CA PRO A 258 33.03 5.90 12.07
C PRO A 258 31.64 6.27 11.54
N ALA A 259 30.60 5.80 12.23
CA ALA A 259 29.20 6.04 11.91
C ALA A 259 28.44 6.50 13.14
N ILE A 260 27.27 7.11 12.92
CA ILE A 260 26.32 7.41 14.00
C ILE A 260 25.21 6.38 13.97
N LEU A 261 25.01 5.70 15.07
CA LEU A 261 23.87 4.80 15.27
C LEU A 261 22.71 5.60 15.91
N GLN A 262 21.60 5.71 15.17
CA GLN A 262 20.37 6.28 15.67
C GLN A 262 19.48 5.18 16.26
N VAL A 263 19.21 5.28 17.55
CA VAL A 263 18.35 4.36 18.30
C VAL A 263 17.19 5.17 18.88
N TRP A 264 15.94 4.72 18.68
CA TRP A 264 14.75 5.44 19.13
C TRP A 264 14.38 5.18 20.58
N ASP A 265 14.82 4.05 21.14
CA ASP A 265 14.45 3.65 22.51
C ASP A 265 15.60 2.90 23.18
N LEU A 266 16.47 3.64 23.84
CA LEU A 266 17.41 3.08 24.80
C LEU A 266 16.65 2.86 26.12
N SER A 267 15.91 1.77 26.23
CA SER A 267 15.56 1.29 27.56
C SER A 267 16.85 0.86 28.25
N LEU A 268 17.25 1.63 29.28
CA LEU A 268 18.44 1.42 30.11
C LEU A 268 18.51 0.03 30.79
N ILE A 269 17.53 -0.83 30.58
CA ILE A 269 17.40 -2.16 31.21
C ILE A 269 18.26 -3.24 30.52
N HIS A 270 18.85 -2.98 29.36
CA HIS A 270 19.60 -3.99 28.59
C HIS A 270 21.03 -3.60 28.16
N ILE A 271 21.66 -2.65 28.82
CA ILE A 271 23.11 -2.51 28.74
C ILE A 271 23.72 -3.46 29.82
N SER A 272 23.62 -4.76 29.57
CA SER A 272 24.55 -5.70 30.24
C SER A 272 25.86 -5.58 29.45
N GLU A 273 26.92 -5.21 30.15
CA GLU A 273 28.28 -5.22 29.63
C GLU A 273 28.58 -6.55 28.91
N PRO A 274 29.29 -6.49 27.75
CA PRO A 274 29.73 -7.71 27.11
C PRO A 274 30.71 -8.42 28.10
N THR A 275 30.25 -9.51 28.67
CA THR A 275 31.14 -10.43 29.38
C THR A 275 32.16 -10.93 28.38
N ARG A 276 33.41 -10.47 28.53
CA ARG A 276 34.56 -11.04 27.86
C ARG A 276 34.68 -12.51 28.32
N HIS A 277 34.53 -13.43 27.38
CA HIS A 277 35.07 -14.76 27.46
C HIS A 277 36.04 -14.98 26.31
#